data_4e3ca937ca6a7534a0c4a5c152c5532e
#
_entry.id   4e3ca937ca6a7534a0c4a5c152c5532e
#
_cell.length_a   1.000
_cell.length_b   1.000
_cell.length_c   1.000
_cell.angle_alpha   90.00
_cell.angle_beta   90.00
_cell.angle_gamma   90.00
#
_symmetry.space_group_name_H-M   'P 1'
#
loop_
_entity.id
_entity.type
_entity.pdbx_description
1 polymer ?
#
loop_
_entity_poly.entity_id
_entity_poly.type
_entity_poly.pdbx_seq_one_letter_code
_entity_poly.pdbx_strand_id
1 'polypeptide(L)'
;MSSIAVQIANIALNNLGDKTISAFSDKSAQAFATKDRLTDIINSVLRAHPWNCMTKRDTLTQLGTTPKYKFDYAYSLPTDSLRVLSLKEEEDYDYAWKIEIIHHDNQDQLALLTSATSANIRDVKKYIGSGNHDNDANTLELFDPLLVQACGMALAGEIAMDLTGQSQLRDLMLGKYQTLLSEARSINGQEGTADIIESNEWIDSRTKSSSGWFKPFSANTANGVT
;
A
#
# COMPACT_ATOMS: atom_id res chain seq x y z
N MET A 1 8.97 -12.16 -22.87
CA MET A 1 9.51 -11.81 -21.54
C MET A 1 8.64 -12.53 -20.52
N SER A 2 9.23 -13.10 -19.47
CA SER A 2 8.44 -13.69 -18.38
C SER A 2 7.71 -12.58 -17.63
N SER A 3 6.47 -12.84 -17.18
CA SER A 3 5.71 -11.87 -16.36
C SER A 3 6.45 -11.58 -15.05
N ILE A 4 6.23 -10.42 -14.45
CA ILE A 4 6.84 -10.08 -13.15
C ILE A 4 6.38 -11.05 -12.06
N ALA A 5 5.16 -11.58 -12.16
CA ALA A 5 4.69 -12.65 -11.30
C ALA A 5 5.60 -13.89 -11.33
N VAL A 6 5.98 -14.34 -12.53
CA VAL A 6 6.94 -15.44 -12.73
C VAL A 6 8.32 -15.08 -12.21
N GLN A 7 8.75 -13.82 -12.35
CA GLN A 7 10.03 -13.36 -11.80
C GLN A 7 10.02 -13.43 -10.26
N ILE A 8 8.97 -12.97 -9.59
CA ILE A 8 8.80 -13.07 -8.13
C ILE A 8 8.88 -14.53 -7.68
N ALA A 9 8.15 -15.43 -8.37
CA ALA A 9 8.18 -16.86 -8.08
C ALA A 9 9.60 -17.44 -8.25
N ASN A 10 10.30 -17.08 -9.33
CA ASN A 10 11.66 -17.56 -9.60
C ASN A 10 12.71 -17.00 -8.64
N ILE A 11 12.54 -15.75 -8.15
CA ILE A 11 13.36 -15.22 -7.06
C ILE A 11 13.20 -16.08 -5.81
N ALA A 12 11.95 -16.45 -5.46
CA ALA A 12 11.69 -17.32 -4.32
C ALA A 12 12.34 -18.69 -4.48
N LEU A 13 12.11 -19.36 -5.60
CA LEU A 13 12.64 -20.69 -5.88
C LEU A 13 14.17 -20.74 -5.92
N ASN A 14 14.81 -19.76 -6.57
CA ASN A 14 16.27 -19.65 -6.60
C ASN A 14 16.88 -19.49 -5.21
N ASN A 15 16.27 -18.72 -4.33
CA ASN A 15 16.75 -18.57 -2.96
C ASN A 15 16.58 -19.83 -2.10
N LEU A 16 15.63 -20.68 -2.46
CA LEU A 16 15.45 -22.00 -1.84
C LEU A 16 16.37 -23.08 -2.47
N GLY A 17 17.07 -22.75 -3.56
CA GLY A 17 17.90 -23.70 -4.30
C GLY A 17 17.10 -24.72 -5.12
N ASP A 18 15.85 -24.38 -5.46
CA ASP A 18 14.97 -25.23 -6.24
C ASP A 18 14.90 -24.78 -7.72
N LYS A 19 14.25 -25.61 -8.55
CA LYS A 19 14.11 -25.34 -9.99
C LYS A 19 13.13 -24.21 -10.26
N THR A 20 13.49 -23.31 -11.17
CA THR A 20 12.63 -22.24 -11.65
C THR A 20 11.49 -22.76 -12.50
N ILE A 21 10.43 -21.97 -12.61
CA ILE A 21 9.28 -22.22 -13.48
C ILE A 21 9.32 -21.33 -14.71
N SER A 22 8.77 -21.77 -15.81
CA SER A 22 8.59 -20.96 -17.03
C SER A 22 7.26 -20.23 -17.01
N ALA A 23 6.22 -20.86 -16.44
CA ALA A 23 4.88 -20.35 -16.30
C ALA A 23 4.17 -21.00 -15.09
N PHE A 24 3.14 -20.37 -14.58
CA PHE A 24 2.31 -20.95 -13.51
C PHE A 24 1.38 -22.08 -14.02
N SER A 25 1.27 -22.23 -15.33
CA SER A 25 0.61 -23.37 -15.98
C SER A 25 1.45 -24.64 -15.99
N ASP A 26 2.72 -24.57 -15.60
CA ASP A 26 3.58 -25.74 -15.48
C ASP A 26 3.04 -26.73 -14.47
N LYS A 27 3.04 -28.03 -14.82
CA LYS A 27 2.56 -29.10 -13.91
C LYS A 27 3.69 -29.54 -12.96
N SER A 28 4.26 -28.61 -12.23
CA SER A 28 5.33 -28.85 -11.27
C SER A 28 4.89 -28.49 -9.85
N ALA A 29 5.48 -29.16 -8.85
CA ALA A 29 5.22 -28.83 -7.44
C ALA A 29 5.57 -27.36 -7.13
N GLN A 30 6.63 -26.84 -7.77
CA GLN A 30 7.08 -25.46 -7.65
C GLN A 30 6.02 -24.46 -8.15
N ALA A 31 5.41 -24.74 -9.33
CA ALA A 31 4.37 -23.88 -9.88
C ALA A 31 3.13 -23.86 -8.99
N PHE A 32 2.69 -25.02 -8.48
CA PHE A 32 1.55 -25.09 -7.57
C PHE A 32 1.83 -24.35 -6.25
N ALA A 33 2.97 -24.61 -5.61
CA ALA A 33 3.32 -23.99 -4.33
C ALA A 33 3.41 -22.46 -4.41
N THR A 34 3.95 -21.94 -5.52
CA THR A 34 4.08 -20.48 -5.73
C THR A 34 2.76 -19.84 -6.11
N LYS A 35 1.99 -20.46 -7.01
CA LYS A 35 0.74 -19.93 -7.54
C LYS A 35 -0.30 -19.65 -6.46
N ASP A 36 -0.54 -20.61 -5.58
CA ASP A 36 -1.61 -20.52 -4.59
C ASP A 36 -1.37 -19.42 -3.54
N ARG A 37 -0.11 -19.05 -3.31
CA ARG A 37 0.27 -18.09 -2.28
C ARG A 37 0.63 -16.70 -2.80
N LEU A 38 0.90 -16.58 -4.10
CA LEU A 38 1.43 -15.34 -4.70
C LEU A 38 0.56 -14.12 -4.42
N THR A 39 -0.74 -14.23 -4.65
CA THR A 39 -1.69 -13.10 -4.46
C THR A 39 -1.72 -12.63 -3.01
N ASP A 40 -1.79 -13.57 -2.06
CA ASP A 40 -1.89 -13.25 -0.64
C ASP A 40 -0.59 -12.61 -0.12
N ILE A 41 0.55 -13.12 -0.55
CA ILE A 41 1.85 -12.60 -0.20
C ILE A 41 2.02 -11.17 -0.75
N ILE A 42 1.76 -10.94 -2.03
CA ILE A 42 1.86 -9.60 -2.62
C ILE A 42 0.95 -8.64 -1.86
N ASN A 43 -0.31 -8.99 -1.62
CA ASN A 43 -1.23 -8.12 -0.91
C ASN A 43 -0.84 -7.87 0.55
N SER A 44 -0.21 -8.82 1.23
CA SER A 44 0.32 -8.62 2.58
C SER A 44 1.47 -7.60 2.60
N VAL A 45 2.39 -7.68 1.63
CA VAL A 45 3.48 -6.74 1.46
C VAL A 45 2.97 -5.34 1.09
N LEU A 46 1.99 -5.25 0.20
CA LEU A 46 1.36 -3.99 -0.20
C LEU A 46 0.62 -3.32 0.97
N ARG A 47 -0.04 -4.10 1.82
CA ARG A 47 -0.74 -3.56 2.99
C ARG A 47 0.20 -3.02 4.07
N ALA A 48 1.42 -3.53 4.12
CA ALA A 48 2.40 -3.17 5.15
C ALA A 48 2.96 -1.74 5.01
N HIS A 49 2.91 -1.15 3.80
CA HIS A 49 3.46 0.19 3.51
C HIS A 49 2.67 0.85 2.37
N PRO A 50 2.50 2.19 2.39
CA PRO A 50 1.89 2.93 1.27
C PRO A 50 2.89 3.11 0.12
N TRP A 51 3.05 2.09 -0.70
CA TRP A 51 3.95 2.11 -1.85
C TRP A 51 3.48 3.11 -2.91
N ASN A 52 4.38 3.99 -3.36
CA ASN A 52 4.06 5.01 -4.35
C ASN A 52 3.53 4.40 -5.66
N CYS A 53 4.12 3.29 -6.10
CA CYS A 53 3.70 2.57 -7.30
C CYS A 53 2.30 1.94 -7.23
N MET A 54 1.76 1.75 -6.02
CA MET A 54 0.43 1.18 -5.79
C MET A 54 -0.55 2.16 -5.13
N THR A 55 -0.15 3.40 -4.97
CA THR A 55 -1.00 4.45 -4.40
C THR A 55 -1.73 5.21 -5.50
N LYS A 56 -3.05 5.30 -5.39
CA LYS A 56 -3.92 6.00 -6.35
C LYS A 56 -4.84 6.98 -5.63
N ARG A 57 -5.30 7.98 -6.38
CA ARG A 57 -6.35 8.91 -5.93
C ARG A 57 -7.61 8.64 -6.71
N ASP A 58 -8.70 8.38 -6.00
CA ASP A 58 -10.01 8.09 -6.57
C ASP A 58 -11.08 8.93 -5.88
N THR A 59 -12.09 9.31 -6.63
CA THR A 59 -13.32 9.91 -6.08
C THR A 59 -14.35 8.81 -5.88
N LEU A 60 -14.90 8.72 -4.68
CA LEU A 60 -15.86 7.69 -4.32
C LEU A 60 -17.28 8.07 -4.72
N THR A 61 -18.10 7.07 -5.02
CA THR A 61 -19.53 7.25 -5.27
C THR A 61 -20.30 7.15 -3.95
N GLN A 62 -21.15 8.16 -3.70
CA GLN A 62 -22.02 8.16 -2.52
C GLN A 62 -23.09 7.07 -2.65
N LEU A 63 -23.31 6.36 -1.54
CA LEU A 63 -24.40 5.39 -1.40
C LEU A 63 -25.68 6.09 -0.95
N GLY A 64 -26.82 5.58 -1.40
CA GLY A 64 -28.12 6.09 -0.99
C GLY A 64 -28.50 5.74 0.46
N THR A 65 -27.71 4.91 1.13
CA THR A 65 -27.91 4.49 2.52
C THR A 65 -27.14 5.41 3.47
N THR A 66 -27.86 6.04 4.43
CA THR A 66 -27.24 6.89 5.44
C THR A 66 -26.78 6.05 6.65
N PRO A 67 -25.60 6.31 7.21
CA PRO A 67 -25.18 5.70 8.48
C PRO A 67 -26.17 6.04 9.62
N LYS A 68 -26.32 5.12 10.59
CA LYS A 68 -27.29 5.28 11.69
C LYS A 68 -26.92 6.39 12.69
N TYR A 69 -25.66 6.73 12.80
CA TYR A 69 -25.14 7.74 13.73
C TYR A 69 -23.74 8.20 13.34
N LYS A 70 -23.32 9.35 13.88
CA LYS A 70 -21.97 9.95 13.82
C LYS A 70 -21.56 10.51 12.46
N PHE A 71 -21.87 9.86 11.35
CA PHE A 71 -21.55 10.31 10.00
C PHE A 71 -22.80 10.50 9.17
N ASP A 72 -22.75 11.45 8.24
CA ASP A 72 -23.92 11.83 7.44
C ASP A 72 -23.98 11.06 6.11
N TYR A 73 -22.84 10.62 5.60
CA TYR A 73 -22.73 10.00 4.29
C TYR A 73 -21.93 8.68 4.34
N ALA A 74 -22.28 7.79 3.44
CA ALA A 74 -21.57 6.55 3.16
C ALA A 74 -21.14 6.53 1.69
N TYR A 75 -19.91 6.12 1.42
CA TYR A 75 -19.34 6.04 0.09
C TYR A 75 -18.87 4.62 -0.20
N SER A 76 -19.14 4.15 -1.43
CA SER A 76 -18.70 2.82 -1.87
C SER A 76 -17.19 2.79 -2.04
N LEU A 77 -16.53 1.79 -1.43
CA LEU A 77 -15.11 1.57 -1.68
C LEU A 77 -14.91 0.76 -2.96
N PRO A 78 -13.93 1.10 -3.80
CA PRO A 78 -13.55 0.27 -4.94
C PRO A 78 -13.14 -1.13 -4.49
N THR A 79 -13.48 -2.14 -5.29
CA THR A 79 -13.17 -3.56 -4.98
C THR A 79 -11.67 -3.85 -4.98
N ASP A 80 -10.90 -3.00 -5.65
CA ASP A 80 -9.43 -3.04 -5.72
C ASP A 80 -8.75 -2.20 -4.63
N SER A 81 -9.49 -1.55 -3.73
CA SER A 81 -8.93 -0.82 -2.61
C SER A 81 -8.47 -1.78 -1.51
N LEU A 82 -7.19 -1.74 -1.18
CA LEU A 82 -6.58 -2.53 -0.12
C LEU A 82 -6.55 -1.79 1.21
N ARG A 83 -6.24 -0.48 1.17
CA ARG A 83 -6.11 0.36 2.35
C ARG A 83 -6.27 1.83 1.98
N VAL A 84 -7.23 2.50 2.58
CA VAL A 84 -7.38 3.95 2.49
C VAL A 84 -6.32 4.62 3.36
N LEU A 85 -5.64 5.62 2.81
CA LEU A 85 -4.58 6.39 3.48
C LEU A 85 -5.09 7.73 3.99
N SER A 86 -5.87 8.44 3.16
CA SER A 86 -6.43 9.75 3.50
C SER A 86 -7.73 9.98 2.76
N LEU A 87 -8.58 10.81 3.35
CA LEU A 87 -9.76 11.38 2.73
C LEU A 87 -9.56 12.89 2.64
N LYS A 88 -9.80 13.48 1.47
CA LYS A 88 -9.83 14.93 1.30
C LYS A 88 -11.12 15.33 0.59
N GLU A 89 -11.70 16.41 1.03
CA GLU A 89 -12.69 17.19 0.27
C GLU A 89 -11.94 18.28 -0.51
N GLU A 90 -12.62 19.11 -1.27
CA GLU A 90 -12.01 20.24 -1.93
C GLU A 90 -11.31 21.13 -0.90
N GLU A 91 -10.00 21.37 -1.04
CA GLU A 91 -9.14 22.22 -0.20
C GLU A 91 -8.98 21.78 1.27
N ASP A 92 -7.91 21.02 1.54
CA ASP A 92 -7.18 20.85 2.82
C ASP A 92 -7.94 20.56 4.14
N TYR A 93 -9.21 20.20 4.10
CA TYR A 93 -9.94 19.82 5.30
C TYR A 93 -9.85 18.31 5.55
N ASP A 94 -9.26 17.93 6.68
CA ASP A 94 -9.23 16.53 7.15
C ASP A 94 -10.56 16.20 7.85
N TYR A 95 -11.47 15.56 7.12
CA TYR A 95 -12.68 15.03 7.73
C TYR A 95 -12.42 13.73 8.46
N ALA A 96 -13.09 13.55 9.62
CA ALA A 96 -13.10 12.25 10.28
C ALA A 96 -13.82 11.23 9.38
N TRP A 97 -13.21 10.07 9.23
CA TRP A 97 -13.76 8.99 8.43
C TRP A 97 -13.53 7.63 9.09
N LYS A 98 -14.32 6.64 8.68
CA LYS A 98 -14.18 5.25 9.13
C LYS A 98 -14.62 4.29 8.05
N ILE A 99 -14.00 3.12 7.99
CA ILE A 99 -14.42 2.05 7.11
C ILE A 99 -15.22 1.06 7.93
N GLU A 100 -16.47 0.82 7.54
CA GLU A 100 -17.35 -0.13 8.18
C GLU A 100 -18.17 -0.89 7.12
N ILE A 101 -18.80 -1.98 7.53
CA ILE A 101 -19.76 -2.70 6.70
C ILE A 101 -21.09 -1.96 6.76
N ILE A 102 -21.67 -1.71 5.60
CA ILE A 102 -23.02 -1.15 5.48
C ILE A 102 -23.88 -2.08 4.59
N HIS A 103 -25.15 -2.22 4.98
CA HIS A 103 -26.12 -2.95 4.17
C HIS A 103 -26.73 -2.01 3.14
N HIS A 104 -26.49 -2.26 1.86
CA HIS A 104 -26.98 -1.49 0.73
C HIS A 104 -27.38 -2.43 -0.39
N ASP A 105 -28.55 -2.19 -1.01
CA ASP A 105 -29.11 -3.01 -2.12
C ASP A 105 -29.12 -4.53 -1.83
N ASN A 106 -29.56 -4.91 -0.62
CA ASN A 106 -29.59 -6.30 -0.15
C ASN A 106 -28.23 -7.01 -0.06
N GLN A 107 -27.14 -6.26 -0.02
CA GLN A 107 -25.78 -6.80 0.13
C GLN A 107 -25.01 -6.03 1.20
N ASP A 108 -24.16 -6.76 1.92
CA ASP A 108 -23.21 -6.19 2.84
C ASP A 108 -21.93 -5.81 2.08
N GLN A 109 -21.55 -4.55 2.15
CA GLN A 109 -20.34 -4.06 1.50
C GLN A 109 -19.53 -3.15 2.42
N LEU A 110 -18.23 -3.07 2.20
CA LEU A 110 -17.37 -2.10 2.86
C LEU A 110 -17.67 -0.71 2.29
N ALA A 111 -17.89 0.23 3.19
CA ALA A 111 -18.11 1.63 2.86
C ALA A 111 -17.23 2.54 3.70
N LEU A 112 -16.86 3.67 3.15
CA LEU A 112 -16.24 4.76 3.86
C LEU A 112 -17.33 5.68 4.38
N LEU A 113 -17.40 5.87 5.70
CA LEU A 113 -18.35 6.73 6.39
C LEU A 113 -17.67 8.06 6.73
N THR A 114 -18.32 9.17 6.44
CA THR A 114 -17.80 10.52 6.71
C THR A 114 -18.94 11.52 6.69
N SER A 115 -18.72 12.74 7.20
CA SER A 115 -19.63 13.88 7.04
C SER A 115 -19.21 14.82 5.90
N ALA A 116 -18.18 14.47 5.13
CA ALA A 116 -17.79 15.19 3.92
C ALA A 116 -18.82 14.98 2.80
N THR A 117 -19.18 16.04 2.08
CA THR A 117 -20.17 16.00 0.99
C THR A 117 -19.61 15.38 -0.29
N SER A 118 -18.30 15.30 -0.41
CA SER A 118 -17.58 14.56 -1.45
C SER A 118 -16.44 13.76 -0.83
N ALA A 119 -16.09 12.62 -1.42
CA ALA A 119 -15.06 11.76 -0.88
C ALA A 119 -13.98 11.49 -1.92
N ASN A 120 -12.90 12.27 -1.88
CA ASN A 120 -11.68 12.03 -2.64
C ASN A 120 -10.69 11.30 -1.74
N ILE A 121 -10.36 10.08 -2.08
CA ILE A 121 -9.43 9.27 -1.28
C ILE A 121 -8.08 9.12 -1.96
N ARG A 122 -7.07 8.90 -1.12
CA ARG A 122 -5.79 8.31 -1.53
C ARG A 122 -5.75 6.92 -0.92
N ASP A 123 -5.61 5.90 -1.73
CA ASP A 123 -5.61 4.51 -1.29
C ASP A 123 -4.50 3.67 -1.92
N VAL A 124 -4.15 2.60 -1.26
CA VAL A 124 -3.27 1.55 -1.78
C VAL A 124 -4.14 0.54 -2.53
N LYS A 125 -3.77 0.26 -3.78
CA LYS A 125 -4.48 -0.70 -4.60
C LYS A 125 -4.08 -2.13 -4.28
N LYS A 126 -5.05 -3.02 -4.40
CA LYS A 126 -4.89 -4.46 -4.26
C LYS A 126 -4.35 -5.04 -5.56
N TYR A 127 -3.41 -5.96 -5.45
CA TYR A 127 -3.09 -6.85 -6.56
C TYR A 127 -4.21 -7.87 -6.74
N ILE A 128 -4.82 -7.88 -7.91
CA ILE A 128 -5.84 -8.83 -8.30
C ILE A 128 -5.20 -9.72 -9.36
N GLY A 129 -4.70 -10.88 -8.92
CA GLY A 129 -4.14 -11.87 -9.84
C GLY A 129 -5.23 -12.54 -10.67
N SER A 130 -4.99 -12.73 -11.96
CA SER A 130 -5.75 -13.71 -12.72
C SER A 130 -5.46 -15.10 -12.17
N GLY A 131 -6.42 -16.01 -12.22
CA GLY A 131 -6.23 -17.36 -11.63
C GLY A 131 -5.03 -18.14 -12.14
N ASN A 132 -4.29 -17.64 -13.13
CA ASN A 132 -3.10 -18.26 -13.70
C ASN A 132 -1.82 -17.38 -13.63
N HIS A 133 -1.92 -16.11 -13.21
CA HIS A 133 -0.81 -15.15 -13.07
C HIS A 133 0.14 -14.98 -14.29
N ASP A 134 0.00 -15.79 -15.33
CA ASP A 134 0.90 -15.75 -16.50
C ASP A 134 0.74 -14.46 -17.31
N ASN A 135 -0.42 -13.81 -17.23
CA ASN A 135 -0.78 -12.61 -17.98
C ASN A 135 -1.07 -11.39 -17.10
N ASP A 136 -0.68 -11.40 -15.84
CA ASP A 136 -0.93 -10.31 -14.88
C ASP A 136 0.05 -9.13 -15.06
N ALA A 137 0.20 -8.65 -16.31
CA ALA A 137 1.22 -7.69 -16.66
C ALA A 137 0.99 -6.30 -16.04
N ASN A 138 -0.24 -5.81 -16.04
CA ASN A 138 -0.47 -4.37 -15.93
C ASN A 138 -0.18 -3.74 -14.56
N THR A 139 -0.36 -4.46 -13.46
CA THR A 139 -0.18 -3.89 -12.11
C THR A 139 1.23 -4.14 -11.58
N LEU A 140 1.78 -5.32 -11.84
CA LEU A 140 3.11 -5.69 -11.34
C LEU A 140 4.26 -5.00 -12.08
N GLU A 141 4.04 -4.54 -13.32
CA GLU A 141 5.04 -3.81 -14.10
C GLU A 141 5.40 -2.44 -13.48
N LEU A 142 4.53 -1.93 -12.60
CA LEU A 142 4.77 -0.69 -11.88
C LEU A 142 5.62 -0.89 -10.61
N PHE A 143 5.91 -2.14 -10.22
CA PHE A 143 6.63 -2.41 -8.99
C PHE A 143 8.09 -1.98 -9.10
N ASP A 144 8.56 -1.33 -8.05
CA ASP A 144 9.98 -1.08 -7.85
C ASP A 144 10.76 -2.40 -7.74
N PRO A 145 11.98 -2.48 -8.30
CA PRO A 145 12.81 -3.68 -8.24
C PRO A 145 13.04 -4.23 -6.83
N LEU A 146 13.16 -3.38 -5.81
CA LEU A 146 13.32 -3.82 -4.42
C LEU A 146 12.03 -4.40 -3.87
N LEU A 147 10.87 -3.85 -4.26
CA LEU A 147 9.57 -4.40 -3.91
C LEU A 147 9.38 -5.79 -4.52
N VAL A 148 9.78 -6.00 -5.78
CA VAL A 148 9.77 -7.30 -6.45
C VAL A 148 10.63 -8.31 -5.67
N GLN A 149 11.84 -7.92 -5.26
CA GLN A 149 12.73 -8.78 -4.46
C GLN A 149 12.13 -9.08 -3.08
N ALA A 150 11.55 -8.08 -2.40
CA ALA A 150 10.90 -8.27 -1.11
C ALA A 150 9.73 -9.25 -1.21
N CYS A 151 8.89 -9.13 -2.25
CA CYS A 151 7.81 -10.09 -2.52
C CYS A 151 8.36 -11.50 -2.76
N GLY A 152 9.46 -11.63 -3.50
CA GLY A 152 10.12 -12.91 -3.74
C GLY A 152 10.66 -13.55 -2.45
N MET A 153 11.27 -12.77 -1.55
CA MET A 153 11.75 -13.28 -0.27
C MET A 153 10.61 -13.65 0.69
N ALA A 154 9.53 -12.86 0.72
CA ALA A 154 8.33 -13.19 1.49
C ALA A 154 7.73 -14.52 1.01
N LEU A 155 7.59 -14.69 -0.30
CA LEU A 155 7.11 -15.92 -0.90
C LEU A 155 8.03 -17.11 -0.59
N ALA A 156 9.36 -16.92 -0.67
CA ALA A 156 10.33 -17.96 -0.31
C ALA A 156 10.15 -18.43 1.12
N GLY A 157 9.95 -17.51 2.08
CA GLY A 157 9.68 -17.85 3.46
C GLY A 157 8.44 -18.71 3.66
N GLU A 158 7.37 -18.42 2.91
CA GLU A 158 6.12 -19.17 3.03
C GLU A 158 6.18 -20.57 2.40
N ILE A 159 6.85 -20.72 1.25
CA ILE A 159 6.91 -22.00 0.53
C ILE A 159 8.10 -22.88 0.97
N ALA A 160 9.03 -22.35 1.80
CA ALA A 160 10.23 -23.07 2.21
C ALA A 160 9.93 -24.42 2.85
N MET A 161 8.95 -24.47 3.76
CA MET A 161 8.58 -25.71 4.44
C MET A 161 7.99 -26.75 3.51
N ASP A 162 7.17 -26.31 2.56
CA ASP A 162 6.48 -27.23 1.64
C ASP A 162 7.43 -27.86 0.61
N LEU A 163 8.42 -27.09 0.14
CA LEU A 163 9.35 -27.55 -0.89
C LEU A 163 10.61 -28.19 -0.32
N THR A 164 11.11 -27.72 0.83
CA THR A 164 12.40 -28.17 1.36
C THR A 164 12.30 -28.94 2.67
N GLY A 165 11.20 -28.79 3.42
CA GLY A 165 11.03 -29.35 4.76
C GLY A 165 11.93 -28.71 5.82
N GLN A 166 12.63 -27.60 5.52
CA GLN A 166 13.64 -27.00 6.39
C GLN A 166 13.14 -25.72 7.06
N SER A 167 12.89 -25.76 8.38
CA SER A 167 12.46 -24.58 9.14
C SER A 167 13.53 -23.49 9.23
N GLN A 168 14.80 -23.87 9.31
CA GLN A 168 15.92 -22.92 9.36
C GLN A 168 16.00 -22.06 8.08
N LEU A 169 15.72 -22.67 6.92
CA LEU A 169 15.71 -21.96 5.65
C LEU A 169 14.55 -20.96 5.58
N ARG A 170 13.38 -21.34 6.10
CA ARG A 170 12.24 -20.44 6.26
C ARG A 170 12.62 -19.20 7.08
N ASP A 171 13.21 -19.39 8.26
CA ASP A 171 13.58 -18.30 9.17
C ASP A 171 14.63 -17.38 8.53
N LEU A 172 15.58 -17.96 7.79
CA LEU A 172 16.56 -17.20 7.02
C LEU A 172 15.91 -16.33 5.94
N MET A 173 14.94 -16.87 5.18
CA MET A 173 14.24 -16.12 4.14
C MET A 173 13.38 -14.99 4.71
N LEU A 174 12.70 -15.23 5.84
CA LEU A 174 11.94 -14.20 6.54
C LEU A 174 12.86 -13.09 7.09
N GLY A 175 14.04 -13.42 7.59
CA GLY A 175 15.04 -12.42 7.98
C GLY A 175 15.52 -11.55 6.81
N LYS A 176 15.83 -12.15 5.66
CA LYS A 176 16.17 -11.42 4.43
C LYS A 176 15.03 -10.54 3.95
N TYR A 177 13.79 -11.04 4.00
CA TYR A 177 12.60 -10.28 3.67
C TYR A 177 12.49 -9.00 4.51
N GLN A 178 12.64 -9.10 5.83
CA GLN A 178 12.56 -7.93 6.72
C GLN A 178 13.62 -6.87 6.40
N THR A 179 14.84 -7.31 6.10
CA THR A 179 15.92 -6.40 5.71
C THR A 179 15.61 -5.67 4.40
N LEU A 180 15.25 -6.41 3.35
CA LEU A 180 14.87 -5.82 2.05
C LEU A 180 13.63 -4.94 2.16
N LEU A 181 12.64 -5.32 2.94
CA LEU A 181 11.44 -4.51 3.17
C LEU A 181 11.77 -3.17 3.83
N SER A 182 12.70 -3.16 4.78
CA SER A 182 13.16 -1.93 5.44
C SER A 182 13.88 -1.01 4.45
N GLU A 183 14.76 -1.56 3.62
CA GLU A 183 15.47 -0.82 2.58
C GLU A 183 14.52 -0.25 1.53
N ALA A 184 13.62 -1.08 0.99
CA ALA A 184 12.61 -0.66 0.01
C ALA A 184 11.71 0.46 0.54
N ARG A 185 11.30 0.39 1.82
CA ARG A 185 10.51 1.46 2.47
C ARG A 185 11.29 2.76 2.57
N SER A 186 12.58 2.68 2.90
CA SER A 186 13.44 3.87 2.99
C SER A 186 13.57 4.57 1.65
N ILE A 187 13.78 3.82 0.56
CA ILE A 187 13.88 4.38 -0.79
C ILE A 187 12.53 4.94 -1.25
N ASN A 188 11.45 4.19 -1.10
CA ASN A 188 10.11 4.65 -1.45
C ASN A 188 9.73 5.96 -0.72
N GLY A 189 10.17 6.13 0.54
CA GLY A 189 9.95 7.36 1.30
C GLY A 189 10.75 8.57 0.79
N GLN A 190 11.85 8.35 0.05
CA GLN A 190 12.68 9.41 -0.53
C GLN A 190 12.13 9.92 -1.89
N GLU A 191 11.19 9.22 -2.49
CA GLU A 191 10.56 9.59 -3.77
C GLU A 191 9.49 10.68 -3.66
N GLY A 192 9.29 11.25 -2.49
CA GLY A 192 8.30 12.30 -2.24
C GLY A 192 8.78 13.34 -1.23
N THR A 193 8.16 14.51 -1.29
CA THR A 193 8.32 15.52 -0.23
C THR A 193 7.56 15.01 1.00
N ALA A 194 8.16 15.10 2.18
CA ALA A 194 7.47 14.79 3.42
C ALA A 194 6.20 15.65 3.55
N ASP A 195 5.08 15.04 3.89
CA ASP A 195 3.87 15.79 4.22
C ASP A 195 4.21 16.74 5.38
N ILE A 196 4.02 18.04 5.15
CA ILE A 196 4.22 19.04 6.19
C ILE A 196 3.13 18.82 7.22
N ILE A 197 3.53 18.43 8.42
CA ILE A 197 2.60 18.41 9.55
C ILE A 197 2.33 19.88 9.86
N GLU A 198 1.15 20.37 9.49
CA GLU A 198 0.71 21.70 9.91
C GLU A 198 0.73 21.76 11.43
N SER A 199 1.38 22.81 11.96
CA SER A 199 1.48 23.00 13.40
C SER A 199 0.08 23.17 13.97
N ASN A 200 -0.35 22.27 14.83
CA ASN A 200 -1.56 22.42 15.60
C ASN A 200 -1.47 23.69 16.47
N GLU A 201 -2.59 24.41 16.66
CA GLU A 201 -2.66 25.57 17.58
C GLU A 201 -1.99 25.30 18.95
N TRP A 202 -1.94 24.03 19.33
CA TRP A 202 -1.27 23.57 20.56
C TRP A 202 0.26 23.66 20.50
N ILE A 203 0.85 23.42 19.37
CA ILE A 203 2.30 23.55 19.12
C ILE A 203 2.63 25.04 19.00
N ASP A 204 1.78 25.83 18.33
CA ASP A 204 1.93 27.26 18.17
C ASP A 204 1.78 28.02 19.50
N SER A 205 0.87 27.57 20.38
CA SER A 205 0.73 28.13 21.72
C SER A 205 1.97 27.90 22.58
N ARG A 206 2.67 26.78 22.39
CA ARG A 206 3.88 26.43 23.12
C ARG A 206 5.10 27.22 22.62
N THR A 207 5.15 27.54 21.33
CA THR A 207 6.19 28.38 20.74
C THR A 207 5.95 29.86 20.97
N LYS A 208 4.69 30.32 21.04
CA LYS A 208 4.33 31.70 21.35
C LYS A 208 4.51 32.07 22.83
N SER A 209 4.58 31.09 23.73
CA SER A 209 4.77 31.30 25.17
C SER A 209 6.24 31.50 25.58
N SER A 210 7.19 31.15 24.75
CA SER A 210 8.61 31.46 25.01
C SER A 210 9.02 32.76 24.36
N SER A 211 8.84 33.81 25.13
CA SER A 211 9.27 35.17 24.86
C SER A 211 10.61 35.30 24.11
N GLY A 212 10.56 35.85 22.92
CA GLY A 212 11.51 36.95 22.58
C GLY A 212 12.87 36.56 21.98
N TRP A 213 13.24 35.30 21.71
CA TRP A 213 14.61 35.00 21.26
C TRP A 213 14.76 34.31 19.89
N PHE A 214 13.70 33.93 19.24
CA PHE A 214 13.77 33.44 17.85
C PHE A 214 12.81 34.23 16.95
N LYS A 215 13.35 35.26 16.26
CA LYS A 215 12.65 35.82 15.10
C LYS A 215 12.78 34.80 13.96
N PRO A 216 11.68 34.36 13.34
CA PRO A 216 11.78 33.58 12.11
C PRO A 216 12.46 34.45 11.04
N PHE A 217 13.34 33.86 10.27
CA PHE A 217 14.04 34.46 9.15
C PHE A 217 13.00 34.91 8.12
N SER A 218 12.61 36.16 8.15
CA SER A 218 11.79 36.72 7.08
C SER A 218 12.68 36.88 5.86
N ALA A 219 12.39 36.17 4.80
CA ALA A 219 12.93 36.43 3.48
C ALA A 219 12.59 37.89 3.12
N ASN A 220 13.62 38.72 3.07
CA ASN A 220 13.53 40.13 2.75
C ASN A 220 13.22 40.24 1.25
N THR A 221 11.97 40.49 0.88
CA THR A 221 11.63 41.01 -0.44
C THR A 221 12.03 42.44 -0.51
N ALA A 222 13.25 42.70 -0.97
CA ALA A 222 13.67 44.00 -1.41
C ALA A 222 12.86 44.38 -2.67
N ASN A 223 11.87 45.24 -2.51
CA ASN A 223 11.35 46.05 -3.56
C ASN A 223 11.46 47.53 -3.11
N GLY A 224 12.49 48.16 -3.53
CA GLY A 224 12.60 49.57 -3.59
C GLY A 224 13.38 49.90 -4.83
N VAL A 225 12.78 50.63 -5.77
CA VAL A 225 13.41 51.70 -6.52
C VAL A 225 12.33 52.44 -7.29
N THR A 226 12.13 53.65 -6.91
CA THR A 226 11.76 54.87 -7.63
C THR A 226 11.31 54.75 -9.06
#